data_b56e7987a9c071eb9a1e8f17762c8d49
#
_entry.id   b56e7987a9c071eb9a1e8f17762c8d49
#
_cell.length_a   1.000
_cell.length_b   1.000
_cell.length_c   1.000
_cell.angle_alpha   90.00
_cell.angle_beta   90.00
_cell.angle_gamma   90.00
#
_symmetry.space_group_name_H-M   'P 1'
#
loop_
_entity.id
_entity.type
_entity.pdbx_description
1 polymer ?
#
loop_
_entity_poly.entity_id
_entity_poly.type
_entity_poly.pdbx_seq_one_letter_code
_entity_poly.pdbx_strand_id
1 'polypeptide(L)'
;MFVEKYNGVSFIPAAIWSEPDITFATDSCLVGCGGICEGEFFHSTFPSSIQQQNLPIHCSEMLTVLIGVRIWGSRLQGQKVQIYCDNEPAVHVINSGKTKDTFLGSCIRELWLVVSTYGFQLRAVHLPGEENRVPDWLSRWDCNEEYRRLFYGFIGDDIESYNEISIGHELFEFSGEL
;
A
#
# COMPACT_ATOMS: atom_id res chain seq x y z
N MET A 1 12.44 -21.62 -0.82
CA MET A 1 12.59 -20.18 -0.60
C MET A 1 11.65 -19.63 0.48
N PHE A 2 10.32 -19.87 0.45
CA PHE A 2 9.42 -19.46 1.56
C PHE A 2 9.71 -20.21 2.86
N VAL A 3 9.88 -21.53 2.79
CA VAL A 3 10.12 -22.40 3.96
C VAL A 3 11.44 -22.09 4.66
N GLU A 4 12.46 -21.67 3.93
CA GLU A 4 13.78 -21.32 4.48
C GLU A 4 13.77 -20.01 5.27
N LYS A 5 12.80 -19.12 4.99
CA LYS A 5 12.65 -17.82 5.65
C LYS A 5 11.52 -17.79 6.69
N TYR A 6 10.73 -18.87 6.76
CA TYR A 6 9.62 -18.93 7.70
C TYR A 6 10.13 -19.15 9.12
N ASN A 7 9.87 -18.20 9.99
CA ASN A 7 10.31 -18.19 11.39
C ASN A 7 9.32 -18.84 12.38
N GLY A 8 8.26 -19.48 11.88
CA GLY A 8 7.23 -20.13 12.70
C GLY A 8 6.17 -19.19 13.27
N VAL A 9 6.22 -17.90 12.95
CA VAL A 9 5.23 -16.91 13.43
C VAL A 9 4.04 -16.85 12.46
N SER A 10 2.82 -16.78 12.98
CA SER A 10 1.64 -16.53 12.17
C SER A 10 1.58 -15.05 11.78
N PHE A 11 1.57 -14.77 10.47
CA PHE A 11 1.45 -13.40 9.95
C PHE A 11 -0.01 -12.91 9.87
N ILE A 12 -0.97 -13.84 9.96
CA ILE A 12 -2.39 -13.49 10.04
C ILE A 12 -2.68 -13.13 11.49
N PRO A 13 -3.07 -11.88 11.78
CA PRO A 13 -3.30 -11.45 13.15
C PRO A 13 -4.36 -12.31 13.84
N ALA A 14 -4.17 -12.57 15.13
CA ALA A 14 -5.22 -13.13 15.96
C ALA A 14 -6.46 -12.21 15.98
N ALA A 15 -7.63 -12.76 16.28
CA ALA A 15 -8.90 -12.00 16.30
C ALA A 15 -8.88 -10.79 17.26
N ILE A 16 -8.00 -10.81 18.26
CA ILE A 16 -7.75 -9.71 19.18
C ILE A 16 -6.37 -9.14 18.87
N TRP A 17 -6.34 -7.95 18.29
CA TRP A 17 -5.12 -7.21 17.99
C TRP A 17 -5.04 -5.98 18.90
N SER A 18 -3.90 -5.80 19.57
CA SER A 18 -3.64 -4.57 20.30
C SER A 18 -3.47 -3.37 19.35
N GLU A 19 -3.36 -2.18 19.87
CA GLU A 19 -3.07 -0.98 19.08
C GLU A 19 -1.89 -1.22 18.13
N PRO A 20 -1.95 -0.73 16.88
CA PRO A 20 -0.86 -0.82 15.95
C PRO A 20 0.33 0.00 16.43
N ASP A 21 1.54 -0.48 16.12
CA ASP A 21 2.78 0.24 16.39
C ASP A 21 3.03 1.30 15.31
N ILE A 22 2.58 1.03 14.08
CA ILE A 22 2.71 1.93 12.94
C ILE A 22 1.49 1.83 12.02
N THR A 23 1.13 2.96 11.43
CA THR A 23 0.03 3.02 10.47
C THR A 23 0.47 3.69 9.18
N PHE A 24 -0.08 3.26 8.06
CA PHE A 24 0.03 3.99 6.81
C PHE A 24 -1.26 3.91 6.01
N ALA A 25 -1.43 4.84 5.08
CA ALA A 25 -2.60 4.92 4.23
C ALA A 25 -2.19 4.99 2.75
N THR A 26 -2.98 4.36 1.90
CA THR A 26 -2.77 4.34 0.46
C THR A 26 -4.07 4.59 -0.29
N ASP A 27 -3.94 5.05 -1.52
CA ASP A 27 -5.04 5.25 -2.45
C ASP A 27 -4.58 5.10 -3.89
N SER A 28 -5.49 4.74 -4.77
CA SER A 28 -5.24 4.74 -6.21
C SER A 28 -6.34 5.44 -7.00
N CYS A 29 -5.96 6.05 -8.09
CA CYS A 29 -6.88 6.44 -9.15
C CYS A 29 -6.64 5.62 -10.42
N LEU A 30 -7.34 5.92 -11.51
CA LEU A 30 -7.20 5.18 -12.77
C LEU A 30 -5.79 5.24 -13.36
N VAL A 31 -5.03 6.28 -13.05
CA VAL A 31 -3.73 6.56 -13.68
C VAL A 31 -2.57 6.63 -12.71
N GLY A 32 -2.84 6.67 -11.40
CA GLY A 32 -1.78 6.86 -10.41
C GLY A 32 -2.07 6.26 -9.06
N CYS A 33 -1.07 6.26 -8.22
CA CYS A 33 -1.08 5.73 -6.87
C CYS A 33 -0.34 6.65 -5.91
N GLY A 34 -0.71 6.59 -4.63
CA GLY A 34 -0.06 7.35 -3.59
C GLY A 34 -0.24 6.76 -2.21
N GLY A 35 0.65 7.12 -1.31
CA GLY A 35 0.59 6.67 0.07
C GLY A 35 1.42 7.53 1.01
N ILE A 36 1.10 7.44 2.29
CA ILE A 36 1.75 8.21 3.36
C ILE A 36 1.95 7.33 4.60
N CYS A 37 3.12 7.43 5.22
CA CYS A 37 3.52 6.72 6.43
C CYS A 37 4.42 7.63 7.29
N GLU A 38 3.92 8.11 8.42
CA GLU A 38 4.71 8.84 9.42
C GLU A 38 5.67 9.91 8.85
N GLY A 39 5.16 10.82 8.03
CA GLY A 39 5.96 11.88 7.42
C GLY A 39 6.70 11.46 6.14
N GLU A 40 6.70 10.21 5.76
CA GLU A 40 7.14 9.76 4.43
C GLU A 40 5.94 9.59 3.51
N PHE A 41 6.07 10.00 2.26
CA PHE A 41 5.02 9.84 1.26
C PHE A 41 5.59 9.48 -0.11
N PHE A 42 4.76 8.85 -0.91
CA PHE A 42 5.06 8.61 -2.32
C PHE A 42 3.84 8.94 -3.18
N HIS A 43 4.10 9.28 -4.41
CA HIS A 43 3.12 9.35 -5.49
C HIS A 43 3.77 8.88 -6.79
N SER A 44 2.97 8.36 -7.71
CA SER A 44 3.44 8.00 -9.06
C SER A 44 2.27 7.80 -10.01
N THR A 45 2.50 8.03 -11.28
CA THR A 45 1.67 7.46 -12.34
C THR A 45 1.98 5.98 -12.52
N PHE A 46 0.94 5.18 -12.77
CA PHE A 46 1.17 3.77 -13.13
C PHE A 46 1.94 3.65 -14.43
N PRO A 47 2.90 2.73 -14.54
CA PRO A 47 3.56 2.41 -15.81
C PRO A 47 2.54 2.04 -16.89
N SER A 48 2.87 2.31 -18.15
CA SER A 48 2.01 1.98 -19.30
C SER A 48 1.63 0.50 -19.35
N SER A 49 2.52 -0.40 -18.90
CA SER A 49 2.26 -1.84 -18.77
C SER A 49 1.11 -2.17 -17.80
N ILE A 50 0.91 -1.37 -16.75
CA ILE A 50 -0.20 -1.49 -15.80
C ILE A 50 -1.45 -0.82 -16.38
N GLN A 51 -1.32 0.41 -16.90
CA GLN A 51 -2.46 1.16 -17.44
C GLN A 51 -3.14 0.41 -18.60
N GLN A 52 -2.38 -0.26 -19.49
CA GLN A 52 -2.91 -1.05 -20.61
C GLN A 52 -3.72 -2.27 -20.19
N GLN A 53 -3.55 -2.75 -18.97
CA GLN A 53 -4.33 -3.88 -18.46
C GLN A 53 -5.78 -3.49 -18.12
N ASN A 54 -6.11 -2.18 -18.05
CA ASN A 54 -7.43 -1.67 -17.67
C ASN A 54 -7.95 -2.33 -16.39
N LEU A 55 -7.11 -2.38 -15.37
CA LEU A 55 -7.42 -3.04 -14.11
C LEU A 55 -8.65 -2.41 -13.44
N PRO A 56 -9.55 -3.22 -12.85
CA PRO A 56 -10.56 -2.72 -11.94
C PRO A 56 -9.93 -1.96 -10.76
N ILE A 57 -10.62 -0.96 -10.22
CA ILE A 57 -10.08 -0.09 -9.18
C ILE A 57 -9.56 -0.88 -7.96
N HIS A 58 -10.25 -1.93 -7.52
CA HIS A 58 -9.80 -2.75 -6.39
C HIS A 58 -8.45 -3.45 -6.64
N CYS A 59 -8.09 -3.70 -7.91
CA CYS A 59 -6.78 -4.23 -8.28
C CYS A 59 -5.70 -3.15 -8.17
N SER A 60 -5.99 -1.93 -8.60
CA SER A 60 -5.07 -0.79 -8.46
C SER A 60 -4.86 -0.43 -6.99
N GLU A 61 -5.91 -0.48 -6.17
CA GLU A 61 -5.83 -0.30 -4.72
C GLU A 61 -4.91 -1.35 -4.07
N MET A 62 -5.13 -2.62 -4.38
CA MET A 62 -4.29 -3.70 -3.84
C MET A 62 -2.82 -3.57 -4.30
N LEU A 63 -2.58 -3.16 -5.55
CA LEU A 63 -1.24 -2.89 -6.07
C LEU A 63 -0.59 -1.75 -5.30
N THR A 64 -1.32 -0.68 -5.00
CA THR A 64 -0.81 0.47 -4.26
C THR A 64 -0.45 0.10 -2.82
N VAL A 65 -1.26 -0.73 -2.16
CA VAL A 65 -0.91 -1.30 -0.85
C VAL A 65 0.40 -2.11 -0.94
N LEU A 66 0.54 -2.96 -1.97
CA LEU A 66 1.78 -3.74 -2.18
C LEU A 66 2.99 -2.82 -2.36
N ILE A 67 2.87 -1.74 -3.13
CA ILE A 67 3.93 -0.74 -3.32
C ILE A 67 4.32 -0.12 -1.97
N GLY A 68 3.35 0.33 -1.16
CA GLY A 68 3.62 0.86 0.17
C GLY A 68 4.36 -0.13 1.07
N VAL A 69 3.92 -1.40 1.07
CA VAL A 69 4.60 -2.46 1.82
C VAL A 69 6.02 -2.73 1.31
N ARG A 70 6.27 -2.62 0.02
CA ARG A 70 7.63 -2.76 -0.56
C ARG A 70 8.54 -1.60 -0.19
N ILE A 71 8.00 -0.37 -0.19
CA ILE A 71 8.75 0.84 0.18
C ILE A 71 9.17 0.78 1.65
N TRP A 72 8.22 0.52 2.54
CA TRP A 72 8.44 0.62 3.98
C TRP A 72 8.79 -0.70 4.67
N GLY A 73 8.78 -1.83 3.95
CA GLY A 73 8.90 -3.17 4.52
C GLY A 73 10.05 -3.36 5.51
N SER A 74 11.24 -2.83 5.21
CA SER A 74 12.39 -2.91 6.11
C SER A 74 12.19 -2.12 7.42
N ARG A 75 11.51 -0.97 7.34
CA ARG A 75 11.17 -0.13 8.49
C ARG A 75 10.07 -0.75 9.37
N LEU A 76 9.19 -1.55 8.75
CA LEU A 76 8.07 -2.22 9.44
C LEU A 76 8.50 -3.47 10.22
N GLN A 77 9.77 -3.85 10.19
CA GLN A 77 10.27 -5.08 10.81
C GLN A 77 9.89 -5.20 12.28
N GLY A 78 9.26 -6.33 12.64
CA GLY A 78 8.85 -6.65 14.00
C GLY A 78 7.62 -5.89 14.51
N GLN A 79 7.04 -4.98 13.72
CA GLN A 79 5.96 -4.10 14.12
C GLN A 79 4.57 -4.73 13.87
N LYS A 80 3.56 -4.19 14.54
CA LYS A 80 2.15 -4.38 14.20
C LYS A 80 1.71 -3.24 13.29
N VAL A 81 1.47 -3.56 12.04
CA VAL A 81 1.22 -2.58 10.98
C VAL A 81 -0.25 -2.57 10.61
N GLN A 82 -0.88 -1.42 10.68
CA GLN A 82 -2.24 -1.21 10.20
C GLN A 82 -2.24 -0.36 8.94
N ILE A 83 -2.84 -0.89 7.88
CA ILE A 83 -3.02 -0.18 6.60
C ILE A 83 -4.43 0.35 6.52
N TYR A 84 -4.57 1.62 6.14
CA TYR A 84 -5.83 2.22 5.76
C TYR A 84 -5.97 2.23 4.24
N CYS A 85 -7.14 1.77 3.75
CA CYS A 85 -7.50 1.73 2.35
C CYS A 85 -9.02 1.95 2.23
N ASP A 86 -9.46 2.73 1.26
CA ASP A 86 -10.88 3.03 1.07
C ASP A 86 -11.63 2.00 0.21
N ASN A 87 -10.98 0.90 -0.13
CA ASN A 87 -11.55 -0.17 -0.95
C ASN A 87 -11.81 -1.44 -0.13
N GLU A 88 -13.06 -1.68 0.26
CA GLU A 88 -13.46 -2.87 1.05
C GLU A 88 -13.03 -4.21 0.43
N PRO A 89 -13.17 -4.46 -0.90
CA PRO A 89 -12.65 -5.67 -1.53
C PRO A 89 -11.15 -5.89 -1.32
N ALA A 90 -10.32 -4.85 -1.47
CA ALA A 90 -8.89 -4.94 -1.22
C ALA A 90 -8.59 -5.26 0.26
N VAL A 91 -9.24 -4.57 1.19
CA VAL A 91 -9.13 -4.82 2.64
C VAL A 91 -9.51 -6.26 2.98
N HIS A 92 -10.61 -6.77 2.39
CA HIS A 92 -11.03 -8.15 2.61
C HIS A 92 -9.98 -9.16 2.11
N VAL A 93 -9.41 -8.95 0.94
CA VAL A 93 -8.39 -9.84 0.36
C VAL A 93 -7.13 -9.83 1.23
N ILE A 94 -6.67 -8.66 1.69
CA ILE A 94 -5.52 -8.55 2.57
C ILE A 94 -5.74 -9.35 3.86
N ASN A 95 -6.85 -9.12 4.54
CA ASN A 95 -7.12 -9.73 5.84
C ASN A 95 -7.43 -11.23 5.77
N SER A 96 -8.08 -11.69 4.69
CA SER A 96 -8.42 -13.11 4.51
C SER A 96 -7.32 -13.93 3.84
N GLY A 97 -6.44 -13.29 3.07
CA GLY A 97 -5.45 -13.94 2.22
C GLY A 97 -6.07 -14.74 1.06
N LYS A 98 -7.36 -14.50 0.72
CA LYS A 98 -8.12 -15.32 -0.23
C LYS A 98 -8.74 -14.46 -1.34
N THR A 99 -8.53 -14.88 -2.57
CA THR A 99 -9.17 -14.31 -3.76
C THR A 99 -9.26 -15.36 -4.87
N LYS A 100 -10.21 -15.18 -5.79
CA LYS A 100 -10.31 -15.94 -7.04
C LYS A 100 -9.74 -15.15 -8.22
N ASP A 101 -9.51 -13.87 -8.04
CA ASP A 101 -8.90 -13.00 -9.03
C ASP A 101 -7.40 -13.29 -9.12
N THR A 102 -6.89 -13.47 -10.32
CA THR A 102 -5.49 -13.84 -10.57
C THR A 102 -4.53 -12.70 -10.26
N PHE A 103 -4.91 -11.46 -10.58
CA PHE A 103 -4.10 -10.28 -10.30
C PHE A 103 -4.01 -10.02 -8.79
N LEU A 104 -5.15 -10.00 -8.10
CA LEU A 104 -5.17 -9.89 -6.65
C LEU A 104 -4.41 -11.03 -5.97
N GLY A 105 -4.50 -12.24 -6.55
CA GLY A 105 -3.73 -13.40 -6.08
C GLY A 105 -2.22 -13.22 -6.20
N SER A 106 -1.77 -12.55 -7.26
CA SER A 106 -0.36 -12.19 -7.43
C SER A 106 0.06 -11.12 -6.42
N CYS A 107 -0.72 -10.06 -6.29
CA CYS A 107 -0.45 -9.01 -5.29
C CYS A 107 -0.38 -9.58 -3.88
N ILE A 108 -1.33 -10.44 -3.48
CA ILE A 108 -1.35 -10.98 -2.12
C ILE A 108 -0.17 -11.92 -1.83
N ARG A 109 0.27 -12.71 -2.81
CA ARG A 109 1.48 -13.54 -2.66
C ARG A 109 2.73 -12.70 -2.43
N GLU A 110 2.91 -11.65 -3.23
CA GLU A 110 4.04 -10.72 -3.09
C GLU A 110 3.99 -9.97 -1.76
N LEU A 111 2.81 -9.49 -1.37
CA LEU A 111 2.60 -8.81 -0.10
C LEU A 111 3.03 -9.70 1.07
N TRP A 112 2.53 -10.96 1.12
CA TRP A 112 2.90 -11.89 2.18
C TRP A 112 4.36 -12.34 2.12
N LEU A 113 4.98 -12.32 0.94
CA LEU A 113 6.42 -12.55 0.81
C LEU A 113 7.21 -11.43 1.50
N VAL A 114 6.84 -10.16 1.29
CA VAL A 114 7.48 -9.01 1.94
C VAL A 114 7.24 -9.07 3.46
N VAL A 115 5.99 -9.28 3.89
CA VAL A 115 5.63 -9.41 5.31
C VAL A 115 6.45 -10.51 5.99
N SER A 116 6.61 -11.68 5.35
CA SER A 116 7.39 -12.78 5.90
C SER A 116 8.90 -12.51 5.90
N THR A 117 9.38 -11.78 4.89
CA THR A 117 10.82 -11.44 4.77
C THR A 117 11.27 -10.53 5.91
N TYR A 118 10.45 -9.54 6.24
CA TYR A 118 10.76 -8.58 7.30
C TYR A 118 10.16 -8.94 8.67
N GLY A 119 9.25 -9.92 8.73
CA GLY A 119 8.74 -10.46 9.99
C GLY A 119 7.85 -9.48 10.76
N PHE A 120 6.92 -8.79 10.09
CA PHE A 120 5.94 -7.93 10.75
C PHE A 120 4.51 -8.49 10.66
N GLN A 121 3.60 -8.02 11.52
CA GLN A 121 2.18 -8.36 11.47
C GLN A 121 1.44 -7.29 10.66
N LEU A 122 0.51 -7.72 9.80
CA LEU A 122 -0.22 -6.82 8.91
C LEU A 122 -1.73 -6.98 9.08
N ARG A 123 -2.43 -5.85 9.15
CA ARG A 123 -3.89 -5.77 9.12
C ARG A 123 -4.30 -4.59 8.24
N ALA A 124 -5.31 -4.78 7.41
CA ALA A 124 -5.95 -3.69 6.68
C ALA A 124 -7.27 -3.29 7.35
N VAL A 125 -7.57 -2.00 7.32
CA VAL A 125 -8.81 -1.41 7.82
C VAL A 125 -9.40 -0.53 6.74
N HIS A 126 -10.70 -0.68 6.49
CA HIS A 126 -11.40 0.21 5.57
C HIS A 126 -11.53 1.60 6.20
N LEU A 127 -11.12 2.61 5.45
CA LEU A 127 -11.28 4.01 5.80
C LEU A 127 -12.15 4.67 4.72
N PRO A 128 -13.30 5.28 5.08
CA PRO A 128 -14.12 5.97 4.08
C PRO A 128 -13.31 7.00 3.29
N GLY A 129 -13.56 7.12 1.98
CA GLY A 129 -12.78 8.01 1.10
C GLY A 129 -12.74 9.47 1.57
N GLU A 130 -13.80 9.93 2.25
CA GLU A 130 -13.83 11.27 2.87
C GLU A 130 -12.78 11.45 3.97
N GLU A 131 -12.31 10.36 4.57
CA GLU A 131 -11.26 10.35 5.60
C GLU A 131 -9.89 10.00 5.02
N ASN A 132 -9.83 9.35 3.82
CA ASN A 132 -8.60 8.96 3.11
C ASN A 132 -8.06 10.05 2.18
N ARG A 133 -8.26 11.33 2.52
CA ARG A 133 -8.00 12.49 1.64
C ARG A 133 -6.55 12.62 1.20
N VAL A 134 -5.60 12.44 2.12
CA VAL A 134 -4.18 12.65 1.81
C VAL A 134 -3.68 11.65 0.77
N PRO A 135 -3.91 10.34 0.92
CA PRO A 135 -3.61 9.37 -0.14
C PRO A 135 -4.34 9.66 -1.46
N ASP A 136 -5.63 10.09 -1.44
CA ASP A 136 -6.37 10.46 -2.65
C ASP A 136 -5.68 11.62 -3.40
N TRP A 137 -5.20 12.65 -2.71
CA TRP A 137 -4.44 13.72 -3.35
C TRP A 137 -3.12 13.22 -3.95
N LEU A 138 -2.42 12.33 -3.25
CA LEU A 138 -1.18 11.73 -3.73
C LEU A 138 -1.41 10.83 -4.96
N SER A 139 -2.49 10.05 -4.97
CA SER A 139 -2.84 9.19 -6.12
C SER A 139 -3.15 9.99 -7.38
N ARG A 140 -3.65 11.23 -7.21
CA ARG A 140 -4.05 12.16 -8.29
C ARG A 140 -3.02 13.27 -8.56
N TRP A 141 -1.83 13.15 -8.01
CA TRP A 141 -0.78 14.17 -8.06
C TRP A 141 -0.53 14.73 -9.46
N ASP A 142 -0.51 13.88 -10.46
CA ASP A 142 -0.27 14.27 -11.85
C ASP A 142 -1.54 14.50 -12.67
N CYS A 143 -2.73 14.32 -12.08
CA CYS A 143 -3.99 14.57 -12.74
C CYS A 143 -4.32 16.07 -12.79
N ASN A 144 -4.05 16.79 -11.70
CA ASN A 144 -4.35 18.22 -11.58
C ASN A 144 -3.46 18.84 -10.49
N GLU A 145 -2.94 20.05 -10.77
CA GLU A 145 -2.13 20.83 -9.83
C GLU A 145 -2.86 21.16 -8.52
N GLU A 146 -4.19 21.16 -8.52
CA GLU A 146 -5.01 21.36 -7.33
C GLU A 146 -4.71 20.33 -6.23
N TYR A 147 -4.51 19.07 -6.57
CA TYR A 147 -4.19 18.02 -5.60
C TYR A 147 -2.84 18.26 -4.90
N ARG A 148 -1.85 18.76 -5.65
CA ARG A 148 -0.55 19.16 -5.07
C ARG A 148 -0.73 20.32 -4.09
N ARG A 149 -1.55 21.32 -4.43
CA ARG A 149 -1.85 22.44 -3.53
C ARG A 149 -2.57 22.00 -2.26
N LEU A 150 -3.53 21.07 -2.37
CA LEU A 150 -4.23 20.51 -1.22
C LEU A 150 -3.26 19.77 -0.29
N PHE A 151 -2.38 18.95 -0.85
CA PHE A 151 -1.36 18.25 -0.08
C PHE A 151 -0.39 19.23 0.61
N TYR A 152 0.17 20.18 -0.11
CA TYR A 152 1.07 21.18 0.48
C TYR A 152 0.35 22.07 1.50
N GLY A 153 -0.92 22.37 1.30
CA GLY A 153 -1.75 23.08 2.29
C GLY A 153 -1.99 22.26 3.56
N PHE A 154 -2.05 20.94 3.44
CA PHE A 154 -2.18 20.03 4.59
C PHE A 154 -0.90 19.95 5.42
N ILE A 155 0.26 19.80 4.78
CA ILE A 155 1.55 19.74 5.50
C ILE A 155 2.00 21.13 6.00
N GLY A 156 1.53 22.21 5.38
CA GLY A 156 1.75 23.60 5.84
C GLY A 156 3.23 23.93 6.07
N ASP A 157 3.52 24.50 7.23
CA ASP A 157 4.88 24.89 7.64
C ASP A 157 5.75 23.69 8.06
N ASP A 158 5.16 22.51 8.23
CA ASP A 158 5.86 21.26 8.63
C ASP A 158 6.53 20.54 7.44
N ILE A 159 6.68 21.20 6.30
CA ILE A 159 7.22 20.61 5.07
C ILE A 159 8.56 19.90 5.27
N GLU A 160 9.40 20.41 6.16
CA GLU A 160 10.69 19.81 6.50
C GLU A 160 10.58 18.46 7.23
N SER A 161 9.41 18.18 7.80
CA SER A 161 9.10 16.92 8.49
C SER A 161 8.62 15.83 7.52
N TYR A 162 8.36 16.18 6.25
CA TYR A 162 7.87 15.25 5.24
C TYR A 162 8.94 14.95 4.20
N ASN A 163 9.11 13.66 3.92
CA ASN A 163 10.09 13.16 2.96
C ASN A 163 9.40 12.44 1.81
N GLU A 164 9.60 12.93 0.59
CA GLU A 164 9.11 12.28 -0.62
C GLU A 164 10.00 11.10 -1.00
N ILE A 165 9.38 9.93 -1.15
CA ILE A 165 10.07 8.72 -1.62
C ILE A 165 9.81 8.57 -3.12
N SER A 166 10.87 8.69 -3.90
CA SER A 166 10.82 8.40 -5.33
C SER A 166 10.69 6.91 -5.57
N ILE A 167 9.72 6.51 -6.39
CA ILE A 167 9.48 5.11 -6.70
C ILE A 167 9.87 4.77 -8.14
N GLY A 168 10.62 3.68 -8.31
CA GLY A 168 11.04 3.18 -9.61
C GLY A 168 10.06 2.15 -10.20
N HIS A 169 10.23 1.85 -11.47
CA HIS A 169 9.40 0.89 -12.19
C HIS A 169 9.42 -0.52 -11.60
N GLU A 170 10.52 -0.91 -10.97
CA GLU A 170 10.70 -2.22 -10.34
C GLU A 170 9.70 -2.50 -9.22
N LEU A 171 9.14 -1.46 -8.58
CA LEU A 171 8.11 -1.62 -7.56
C LEU A 171 6.76 -2.09 -8.11
N PHE A 172 6.55 -1.97 -9.41
CA PHE A 172 5.35 -2.43 -10.11
C PHE A 172 5.50 -3.85 -10.70
N GLU A 173 6.69 -4.43 -10.64
CA GLU A 173 6.97 -5.76 -11.18
C GLU A 173 6.65 -6.86 -10.16
N PHE A 174 6.25 -8.02 -10.66
CA PHE A 174 6.00 -9.20 -9.82
C PHE A 174 7.16 -10.19 -9.95
N SER A 175 7.53 -10.85 -8.84
CA SER A 175 8.64 -11.80 -8.78
C SER A 175 8.39 -13.12 -9.52
N GLY A 176 7.20 -13.33 -10.02
CA GLY A 176 6.81 -14.49 -10.84
C GLY A 176 6.06 -14.04 -12.08
N GLU A 177 6.27 -14.73 -13.21
CA GLU A 177 5.47 -14.50 -14.41
C GLU A 177 3.98 -14.60 -14.07
N LEU A 178 3.21 -13.63 -14.56
CA LEU A 178 1.75 -13.63 -14.54
C LEU A 178 1.18 -14.76 -15.39
#